data_f5241be2aff6259fed53fd1e9e16b772
#
_entry.id   f5241be2aff6259fed53fd1e9e16b772
#
_cell.length_a   1.000
_cell.length_b   1.000
_cell.length_c   1.000
_cell.angle_alpha   90.00
_cell.angle_beta   90.00
_cell.angle_gamma   90.00
#
_symmetry.space_group_name_H-M   'P 1'
#
loop_
_entity.id
_entity.type
_entity.pdbx_description
1 polymer ?
#
loop_
_entity_poly.entity_id
_entity_poly.type
_entity_poly.pdbx_seq_one_letter_code
_entity_poly.pdbx_strand_id
1 'polypeptide(L)'
;VTIGRFRVRRLMRELGLVSKQPGSHAYKQATVERPDIPNRLNREFATEHPNQVWCGDITYVWAQGRWHYLAAVLDLHTRRVIGWAFSAKPDAELVIKALDMAYEQRGKPQQVLFHSDQGSQYASRLFRQRLWRYRMQQSMSRRGNCWDNSPMERLFRSLKSEWVPSTGYLTAQEAQRDISHYLMHRYNWIRQHQFNDGLPPAVAEEKLNPLSGMG
;
A
#
# COMPACT_ATOMS: atom_id res chain seq x y z
N VAL A 1 2.50 -29.56 1.30
CA VAL A 1 3.83 -30.22 1.10
C VAL A 1 4.89 -29.17 1.44
N THR A 2 5.67 -29.41 2.49
CA THR A 2 6.77 -28.49 2.88
C THR A 2 7.97 -28.76 1.96
N ILE A 3 8.40 -27.78 1.19
CA ILE A 3 9.54 -27.88 0.28
C ILE A 3 10.69 -27.01 0.83
N GLY A 4 11.86 -27.61 1.06
CA GLY A 4 13.05 -26.89 1.50
C GLY A 4 13.65 -26.01 0.40
N ARG A 5 14.35 -24.92 0.80
CA ARG A 5 14.96 -23.93 -0.10
C ARG A 5 15.85 -24.50 -1.21
N PHE A 6 16.58 -25.55 -0.92
CA PHE A 6 17.46 -26.20 -1.92
C PHE A 6 16.66 -26.87 -3.04
N ARG A 7 15.53 -27.51 -2.70
CA ARG A 7 14.65 -28.14 -3.68
C ARG A 7 13.96 -27.10 -4.54
N VAL A 8 13.49 -25.99 -3.95
CA VAL A 8 12.93 -24.86 -4.68
C VAL A 8 13.97 -24.31 -5.68
N ARG A 9 15.20 -24.05 -5.24
CA ARG A 9 16.28 -23.53 -6.09
C ARG A 9 16.60 -24.48 -7.27
N ARG A 10 16.59 -25.79 -7.03
CA ARG A 10 16.80 -26.80 -8.08
C ARG A 10 15.68 -26.75 -9.10
N LEU A 11 14.41 -26.80 -8.65
CA LEU A 11 13.24 -26.76 -9.54
C LEU A 11 13.19 -25.46 -10.34
N MET A 12 13.49 -24.33 -9.74
CA MET A 12 13.57 -23.05 -10.47
C MET A 12 14.64 -23.11 -11.59
N ARG A 13 15.80 -23.72 -11.33
CA ARG A 13 16.85 -23.87 -12.33
C ARG A 13 16.41 -24.80 -13.46
N GLU A 14 15.79 -25.94 -13.16
CA GLU A 14 15.26 -26.91 -14.12
C GLU A 14 14.18 -26.28 -15.03
N LEU A 15 13.36 -25.38 -14.48
CA LEU A 15 12.29 -24.68 -15.19
C LEU A 15 12.73 -23.35 -15.82
N GLY A 16 14.02 -22.99 -15.76
CA GLY A 16 14.51 -21.72 -16.29
C GLY A 16 13.97 -20.47 -15.55
N LEU A 17 13.45 -20.63 -14.33
CA LEU A 17 12.87 -19.55 -13.56
C LEU A 17 13.93 -18.76 -12.80
N VAL A 18 13.90 -17.44 -12.97
CA VAL A 18 14.77 -16.50 -12.25
C VAL A 18 13.93 -15.60 -11.36
N SER A 19 14.31 -15.50 -10.07
CA SER A 19 13.65 -14.57 -9.15
C SER A 19 13.95 -13.13 -9.55
N LYS A 20 12.91 -12.35 -9.86
CA LYS A 20 13.03 -10.92 -10.13
C LYS A 20 13.34 -10.18 -8.83
N GLN A 21 14.56 -9.69 -8.69
CA GLN A 21 14.94 -8.82 -7.57
C GLN A 21 14.81 -7.36 -8.02
N PRO A 22 14.00 -6.54 -7.36
CA PRO A 22 14.02 -5.10 -7.63
C PRO A 22 15.38 -4.53 -7.25
N GLY A 23 15.88 -3.59 -8.03
CA GLY A 23 17.10 -2.85 -7.72
C GLY A 23 17.00 -2.09 -6.39
N SER A 24 18.15 -1.68 -5.85
CA SER A 24 18.21 -0.82 -4.66
C SER A 24 17.44 0.49 -4.92
N HIS A 25 16.48 0.80 -4.05
CA HIS A 25 15.80 2.09 -4.08
C HIS A 25 16.60 3.13 -3.32
N ALA A 26 16.96 4.23 -4.00
CA ALA A 26 17.45 5.42 -3.31
C ALA A 26 16.23 6.11 -2.65
N TYR A 27 16.12 6.04 -1.34
CA TYR A 27 15.09 6.77 -0.60
C TYR A 27 15.41 8.27 -0.60
N LYS A 28 14.45 9.08 -1.04
CA LYS A 28 14.51 10.51 -0.77
C LYS A 28 14.19 10.73 0.71
N GLN A 29 15.19 11.13 1.48
CA GLN A 29 14.98 11.51 2.86
C GLN A 29 14.13 12.77 2.93
N ALA A 30 13.14 12.80 3.83
CA ALA A 30 12.41 14.01 4.13
C ALA A 30 13.37 15.10 4.63
N THR A 31 13.32 16.27 4.04
CA THR A 31 14.22 17.40 4.39
C THR A 31 13.83 18.10 5.68
N VAL A 32 12.56 17.94 6.11
CA VAL A 32 12.00 18.58 7.31
C VAL A 32 11.28 17.54 8.14
N GLU A 33 11.62 17.44 9.41
CA GLU A 33 10.87 16.67 10.39
C GLU A 33 9.57 17.39 10.76
N ARG A 34 8.50 16.62 11.00
CA ARG A 34 7.22 17.14 11.46
C ARG A 34 6.98 16.69 12.90
N PRO A 35 7.59 17.33 13.91
CA PRO A 35 7.50 16.92 15.31
C PRO A 35 6.08 17.04 15.89
N ASP A 36 5.22 17.80 15.23
CA ASP A 36 3.80 17.95 15.55
C ASP A 36 2.94 16.71 15.17
N ILE A 37 3.51 15.75 14.40
CA ILE A 37 2.82 14.53 14.00
C ILE A 37 3.68 13.33 14.41
N PRO A 38 3.45 12.78 15.63
CA PRO A 38 4.29 11.71 16.18
C PRO A 38 4.06 10.38 15.46
N ASN A 39 5.07 9.49 15.51
CA ASN A 39 4.92 8.09 15.14
C ASN A 39 4.14 7.33 16.23
N ARG A 40 2.83 7.23 16.05
CA ARG A 40 1.93 6.49 16.95
C ARG A 40 1.89 4.99 16.65
N LEU A 41 2.14 4.61 15.39
CA LEU A 41 2.12 3.20 14.96
C LEU A 41 3.29 2.40 15.54
N ASN A 42 4.46 3.04 15.68
CA ASN A 42 5.66 2.45 16.31
C ASN A 42 5.99 1.03 15.81
N ARG A 43 5.74 0.72 14.52
CA ARG A 43 5.92 -0.59 13.88
C ARG A 43 5.01 -1.72 14.40
N GLU A 44 3.98 -1.39 15.12
CA GLU A 44 2.96 -2.36 15.55
C GLU A 44 2.02 -2.65 14.37
N PHE A 45 2.52 -3.43 13.40
CA PHE A 45 1.80 -3.72 12.15
C PHE A 45 0.75 -4.83 12.28
N ALA A 46 0.66 -5.51 13.40
CA ALA A 46 -0.42 -6.45 13.66
C ALA A 46 -1.62 -5.71 14.24
N THR A 47 -2.80 -5.94 13.69
CA THR A 47 -4.06 -5.36 14.15
C THR A 47 -5.09 -6.47 14.34
N GLU A 48 -5.96 -6.33 15.34
CA GLU A 48 -6.96 -7.33 15.68
C GLU A 48 -8.17 -7.29 14.76
N HIS A 49 -8.52 -6.10 14.27
CA HIS A 49 -9.70 -5.89 13.44
C HIS A 49 -9.41 -5.01 12.22
N PRO A 50 -10.20 -5.12 11.14
CA PRO A 50 -10.14 -4.20 10.02
C PRO A 50 -10.48 -2.76 10.48
N ASN A 51 -9.96 -1.80 9.75
CA ASN A 51 -10.16 -0.36 9.99
C ASN A 51 -9.57 0.19 11.31
N GLN A 52 -8.67 -0.53 11.97
CA GLN A 52 -7.92 0.02 13.10
C GLN A 52 -6.75 0.90 12.62
N VAL A 53 -5.97 0.41 11.67
CA VAL A 53 -4.80 1.11 11.12
C VAL A 53 -4.78 1.02 9.61
N TRP A 54 -4.70 2.17 8.95
CA TRP A 54 -4.46 2.29 7.53
C TRP A 54 -3.07 2.88 7.27
N CYS A 55 -2.35 2.34 6.31
CA CYS A 55 -1.09 2.91 5.85
C CYS A 55 -1.25 3.50 4.45
N GLY A 56 -0.67 4.69 4.24
CA GLY A 56 -0.63 5.35 2.94
C GLY A 56 0.81 5.63 2.49
N ASP A 57 1.01 5.60 1.17
CA ASP A 57 2.29 5.96 0.56
C ASP A 57 2.11 6.28 -0.93
N ILE A 58 3.13 6.93 -1.54
CA ILE A 58 3.16 7.31 -2.95
C ILE A 58 4.33 6.63 -3.65
N THR A 59 4.07 6.11 -4.84
CA THR A 59 5.13 5.59 -5.71
C THR A 59 5.07 6.19 -7.11
N TYR A 60 6.17 6.06 -7.85
CA TYR A 60 6.32 6.56 -9.23
C TYR A 60 6.00 5.46 -10.22
N VAL A 61 5.33 5.84 -11.31
CA VAL A 61 5.03 4.98 -12.46
C VAL A 61 5.39 5.74 -13.74
N TRP A 62 6.18 5.11 -14.60
CA TRP A 62 6.52 5.69 -15.90
C TRP A 62 5.40 5.41 -16.90
N ALA A 63 4.80 6.47 -17.44
CA ALA A 63 3.76 6.37 -18.44
C ALA A 63 3.79 7.60 -19.35
N GLN A 64 3.50 7.43 -20.62
CA GLN A 64 3.42 8.53 -21.59
C GLN A 64 4.68 9.41 -21.61
N GLY A 65 5.89 8.78 -21.54
CA GLY A 65 7.16 9.51 -21.58
C GLY A 65 7.48 10.37 -20.38
N ARG A 66 6.76 10.23 -19.25
CA ARG A 66 6.98 10.99 -18.01
C ARG A 66 6.59 10.23 -16.76
N TRP A 67 7.04 10.73 -15.62
CA TRP A 67 6.62 10.20 -14.32
C TRP A 67 5.20 10.60 -13.97
N HIS A 68 4.44 9.60 -13.54
CA HIS A 68 3.16 9.74 -12.87
C HIS A 68 3.28 9.20 -11.45
N TYR A 69 2.28 9.46 -10.63
CA TYR A 69 2.29 9.15 -9.21
C TYR A 69 1.06 8.34 -8.84
N LEU A 70 1.30 7.27 -8.10
CA LEU A 70 0.28 6.40 -7.56
C LEU A 70 0.28 6.54 -6.04
N ALA A 71 -0.80 7.03 -5.44
CA ALA A 71 -1.05 6.90 -4.02
C ALA A 71 -1.90 5.66 -3.76
N ALA A 72 -1.59 4.92 -2.71
CA ALA A 72 -2.37 3.78 -2.27
C ALA A 72 -2.59 3.81 -0.77
N VAL A 73 -3.72 3.24 -0.33
CA VAL A 73 -4.09 3.05 1.08
C VAL A 73 -4.30 1.58 1.34
N LEU A 74 -3.63 1.06 2.36
CA LEU A 74 -3.62 -0.33 2.78
C LEU A 74 -4.21 -0.45 4.19
N ASP A 75 -5.18 -1.35 4.40
CA ASP A 75 -5.59 -1.76 5.73
C ASP A 75 -4.59 -2.77 6.29
N LEU A 76 -4.04 -2.52 7.48
CA LEU A 76 -3.02 -3.37 8.06
C LEU A 76 -3.55 -4.73 8.53
N HIS A 77 -4.85 -4.88 8.75
CA HIS A 77 -5.41 -6.11 9.30
C HIS A 77 -5.13 -7.33 8.39
N THR A 78 -5.46 -7.22 7.12
CA THR A 78 -5.21 -8.29 6.13
C THR A 78 -4.31 -7.85 4.98
N ARG A 79 -3.72 -6.68 5.06
CA ARG A 79 -2.92 -6.10 3.97
C ARG A 79 -3.74 -5.83 2.70
N ARG A 80 -5.03 -5.61 2.85
CA ARG A 80 -5.94 -5.31 1.74
C ARG A 80 -5.75 -3.87 1.27
N VAL A 81 -5.59 -3.68 -0.04
CA VAL A 81 -5.63 -2.34 -0.65
C VAL A 81 -7.08 -1.88 -0.70
N ILE A 82 -7.36 -0.76 -0.04
CA ILE A 82 -8.72 -0.23 0.16
C ILE A 82 -8.96 1.10 -0.56
N GLY A 83 -7.91 1.76 -1.03
CA GLY A 83 -8.03 3.01 -1.78
C GLY A 83 -6.78 3.29 -2.58
N TRP A 84 -6.93 3.99 -3.70
CA TRP A 84 -5.82 4.39 -4.55
C TRP A 84 -6.22 5.59 -5.42
N ALA A 85 -5.22 6.31 -5.91
CA ALA A 85 -5.39 7.38 -6.89
C ALA A 85 -4.15 7.48 -7.78
N PHE A 86 -4.33 7.93 -9.02
CA PHE A 86 -3.28 8.09 -10.01
C PHE A 86 -3.31 9.51 -10.58
N SER A 87 -2.16 10.17 -10.68
CA SER A 87 -2.05 11.56 -11.14
C SER A 87 -0.71 11.85 -11.78
N ALA A 88 -0.67 12.90 -12.60
CA ALA A 88 0.58 13.47 -13.12
C ALA A 88 1.32 14.34 -12.07
N LYS A 89 0.70 14.63 -10.91
CA LYS A 89 1.28 15.47 -9.86
C LYS A 89 1.24 14.76 -8.51
N PRO A 90 2.33 14.79 -7.72
CA PRO A 90 2.38 14.23 -6.37
C PRO A 90 1.94 15.29 -5.35
N ASP A 91 0.72 15.74 -5.42
CA ASP A 91 0.17 16.78 -4.54
C ASP A 91 -0.73 16.23 -3.43
N ALA A 92 -1.25 17.10 -2.58
CA ALA A 92 -2.16 16.73 -1.51
C ALA A 92 -3.48 16.14 -2.04
N GLU A 93 -3.92 16.57 -3.21
CA GLU A 93 -5.15 16.11 -3.84
C GLU A 93 -5.07 14.62 -4.22
N LEU A 94 -3.90 14.18 -4.68
CA LEU A 94 -3.64 12.77 -4.98
C LEU A 94 -3.87 11.86 -3.76
N VAL A 95 -3.27 12.20 -2.61
CA VAL A 95 -3.40 11.38 -1.39
C VAL A 95 -4.79 11.50 -0.76
N ILE A 96 -5.46 12.65 -0.92
CA ILE A 96 -6.85 12.84 -0.50
C ILE A 96 -7.79 11.94 -1.32
N LYS A 97 -7.65 11.87 -2.64
CA LYS A 97 -8.47 10.98 -3.49
C LYS A 97 -8.31 9.51 -3.10
N ALA A 98 -7.09 9.08 -2.80
CA ALA A 98 -6.85 7.71 -2.33
C ALA A 98 -7.50 7.45 -0.96
N LEU A 99 -7.42 8.42 -0.03
CA LEU A 99 -8.07 8.35 1.27
C LEU A 99 -9.60 8.36 1.15
N ASP A 100 -10.17 9.22 0.30
CA ASP A 100 -11.63 9.32 0.10
C ASP A 100 -12.19 8.01 -0.45
N MET A 101 -11.52 7.41 -1.43
CA MET A 101 -11.88 6.09 -1.95
C MET A 101 -11.87 5.03 -0.83
N ALA A 102 -10.81 4.99 -0.02
CA ALA A 102 -10.72 4.06 1.10
C ALA A 102 -11.86 4.27 2.10
N TYR A 103 -12.14 5.52 2.45
CA TYR A 103 -13.17 5.88 3.42
C TYR A 103 -14.57 5.46 2.97
N GLU A 104 -14.91 5.72 1.69
CA GLU A 104 -16.20 5.30 1.13
C GLU A 104 -16.32 3.78 1.01
N GLN A 105 -15.29 3.10 0.51
CA GLN A 105 -15.31 1.64 0.37
C GLN A 105 -15.42 0.88 1.71
N ARG A 106 -14.92 1.47 2.78
CA ARG A 106 -14.93 0.86 4.11
C ARG A 106 -16.15 1.26 4.96
N GLY A 107 -17.14 1.92 4.37
CA GLY A 107 -18.37 2.32 5.08
C GLY A 107 -18.16 3.44 6.08
N LYS A 108 -17.21 4.33 5.83
CA LYS A 108 -16.96 5.56 6.61
C LYS A 108 -16.56 5.29 8.07
N PRO A 109 -15.54 4.47 8.32
CA PRO A 109 -15.12 4.15 9.67
C PRO A 109 -14.56 5.37 10.39
N GLN A 110 -14.70 5.41 11.71
CA GLN A 110 -14.17 6.46 12.56
C GLN A 110 -13.02 5.92 13.43
N GLN A 111 -12.20 6.83 13.98
CA GLN A 111 -11.09 6.51 14.90
C GLN A 111 -9.96 5.67 14.29
N VAL A 112 -9.90 5.58 12.97
CA VAL A 112 -8.81 4.91 12.26
C VAL A 112 -7.50 5.67 12.50
N LEU A 113 -6.42 4.95 12.81
CA LEU A 113 -5.07 5.49 12.77
C LEU A 113 -4.54 5.47 11.35
N PHE A 114 -4.34 6.64 10.74
CA PHE A 114 -3.74 6.75 9.40
C PHE A 114 -2.25 7.02 9.52
N HIS A 115 -1.43 6.08 9.07
CA HIS A 115 0.03 6.16 9.09
C HIS A 115 0.61 6.40 7.69
N SER A 116 1.61 7.27 7.59
CA SER A 116 2.35 7.54 6.34
C SER A 116 3.82 7.83 6.61
N ASP A 117 4.60 7.96 5.53
CA ASP A 117 5.91 8.61 5.60
C ASP A 117 5.78 10.12 5.91
N GLN A 118 6.92 10.83 6.02
CA GLN A 118 6.95 12.28 6.24
C GLN A 118 6.79 13.09 4.94
N GLY A 119 6.15 12.54 3.92
CA GLY A 119 5.86 13.25 2.68
C GLY A 119 5.08 14.55 2.91
N SER A 120 5.47 15.61 2.19
CA SER A 120 4.82 16.94 2.30
C SER A 120 3.31 16.88 1.99
N GLN A 121 2.89 15.93 1.17
CA GLN A 121 1.48 15.69 0.81
C GLN A 121 0.67 15.31 2.04
N TYR A 122 1.18 14.35 2.85
CA TYR A 122 0.53 13.88 4.08
C TYR A 122 0.62 14.90 5.22
N ALA A 123 1.67 15.74 5.25
CA ALA A 123 1.81 16.81 6.21
C ALA A 123 1.00 18.07 5.83
N SER A 124 0.41 18.11 4.63
CA SER A 124 -0.32 19.27 4.15
C SER A 124 -1.56 19.59 4.99
N ARG A 125 -1.90 20.89 5.07
CA ARG A 125 -3.12 21.34 5.77
C ARG A 125 -4.38 20.68 5.21
N LEU A 126 -4.47 20.52 3.88
CA LEU A 126 -5.63 19.91 3.22
C LEU A 126 -5.83 18.46 3.63
N PHE A 127 -4.75 17.66 3.65
CA PHE A 127 -4.83 16.27 4.07
C PHE A 127 -5.20 16.14 5.56
N ARG A 128 -4.56 16.94 6.42
CA ARG A 128 -4.87 16.97 7.86
C ARG A 128 -6.33 17.36 8.15
N GLN A 129 -6.87 18.35 7.42
CA GLN A 129 -8.28 18.72 7.50
C GLN A 129 -9.21 17.58 7.05
N ARG A 130 -8.79 16.79 6.04
CA ARG A 130 -9.56 15.63 5.59
C ARG A 130 -9.59 14.53 6.65
N LEU A 131 -8.46 14.20 7.27
CA LEU A 131 -8.39 13.26 8.39
C LEU A 131 -9.25 13.70 9.57
N TRP A 132 -9.16 14.98 9.95
CA TRP A 132 -10.00 15.54 11.02
C TRP A 132 -11.50 15.41 10.71
N ARG A 133 -11.91 15.72 9.49
CA ARG A 133 -13.30 15.58 9.04
C ARG A 133 -13.79 14.13 9.14
N TYR A 134 -12.92 13.17 8.88
CA TYR A 134 -13.20 11.74 9.00
C TYR A 134 -13.00 11.18 10.41
N ARG A 135 -12.66 12.03 11.37
CA ARG A 135 -12.35 11.65 12.76
C ARG A 135 -11.27 10.58 12.85
N MET A 136 -10.26 10.69 12.01
CA MET A 136 -9.09 9.83 11.98
C MET A 136 -7.92 10.45 12.72
N GLN A 137 -7.08 9.62 13.32
CA GLN A 137 -5.83 10.03 13.95
C GLN A 137 -4.69 9.94 12.93
N GLN A 138 -3.78 10.91 12.96
CA GLN A 138 -2.59 10.89 12.10
C GLN A 138 -1.37 10.36 12.83
N SER A 139 -0.57 9.55 12.11
CA SER A 139 0.73 9.06 12.51
C SER A 139 1.70 9.20 11.34
N MET A 140 2.95 9.59 11.60
CA MET A 140 3.98 9.67 10.56
C MET A 140 5.23 8.90 10.99
N SER A 141 5.91 8.27 10.03
CA SER A 141 7.20 7.60 10.23
C SER A 141 8.25 8.57 10.80
N ARG A 142 9.21 8.05 11.54
CA ARG A 142 10.38 8.82 11.95
C ARG A 142 11.24 9.18 10.75
N ARG A 143 11.92 10.31 10.81
CA ARG A 143 12.81 10.76 9.74
C ARG A 143 13.89 9.73 9.45
N GLY A 144 14.07 9.39 8.17
CA GLY A 144 15.10 8.43 7.73
C GLY A 144 14.82 6.98 8.09
N ASN A 145 13.64 6.66 8.61
CA ASN A 145 13.29 5.33 9.10
C ASN A 145 12.29 4.65 8.14
N CYS A 146 12.81 4.11 7.04
CA CYS A 146 11.99 3.43 6.02
C CYS A 146 11.20 2.23 6.58
N TRP A 147 11.72 1.56 7.60
CA TRP A 147 11.05 0.42 8.25
C TRP A 147 9.71 0.78 8.90
N ASP A 148 9.47 2.05 9.21
CA ASP A 148 8.24 2.48 9.86
C ASP A 148 7.02 2.37 8.92
N ASN A 149 7.23 2.27 7.58
CA ASN A 149 6.16 2.07 6.58
C ASN A 149 6.39 0.82 5.69
N SER A 150 7.05 -0.20 6.22
CA SER A 150 7.42 -1.41 5.49
C SER A 150 6.27 -2.17 4.81
N PRO A 151 5.01 -2.16 5.28
CA PRO A 151 3.90 -2.77 4.54
C PRO A 151 3.65 -2.12 3.18
N MET A 152 3.73 -0.79 3.09
CA MET A 152 3.55 -0.06 1.83
C MET A 152 4.72 -0.29 0.87
N GLU A 153 5.95 -0.33 1.39
CA GLU A 153 7.14 -0.68 0.60
C GLU A 153 7.00 -2.06 -0.04
N ARG A 154 6.49 -3.05 0.69
CA ARG A 154 6.20 -4.38 0.17
C ARG A 154 5.15 -4.37 -0.93
N LEU A 155 4.05 -3.65 -0.74
CA LEU A 155 3.02 -3.50 -1.76
C LEU A 155 3.62 -2.97 -3.07
N PHE A 156 4.33 -1.84 -2.99
CA PHE A 156 4.89 -1.21 -4.18
C PHE A 156 6.03 -2.02 -4.82
N ARG A 157 6.80 -2.73 -4.02
CA ARG A 157 7.79 -3.69 -4.55
C ARG A 157 7.11 -4.78 -5.36
N SER A 158 6.03 -5.39 -4.83
CA SER A 158 5.25 -6.39 -5.54
C SER A 158 4.67 -5.84 -6.83
N LEU A 159 4.02 -4.68 -6.78
CA LEU A 159 3.48 -4.02 -7.98
C LEU A 159 4.55 -3.82 -9.05
N LYS A 160 5.69 -3.26 -8.69
CA LYS A 160 6.76 -2.94 -9.66
C LYS A 160 7.49 -4.16 -10.19
N SER A 161 7.71 -5.18 -9.37
CA SER A 161 8.45 -6.37 -9.80
C SER A 161 7.60 -7.41 -10.52
N GLU A 162 6.32 -7.50 -10.17
CA GLU A 162 5.43 -8.55 -10.67
C GLU A 162 4.52 -8.08 -11.81
N TRP A 163 4.25 -6.77 -11.93
CA TRP A 163 3.17 -6.27 -12.78
C TRP A 163 3.56 -5.15 -13.73
N VAL A 164 4.12 -4.05 -13.22
CA VAL A 164 4.43 -2.88 -14.06
C VAL A 164 5.44 -3.25 -15.15
N PRO A 165 5.16 -2.98 -16.43
CA PRO A 165 6.11 -3.22 -17.51
C PRO A 165 7.44 -2.48 -17.30
N SER A 166 8.56 -3.12 -17.58
CA SER A 166 9.89 -2.51 -17.42
C SER A 166 10.10 -1.26 -18.27
N THR A 167 9.40 -1.17 -19.40
CA THR A 167 9.39 -0.03 -20.32
C THR A 167 8.39 1.07 -19.90
N GLY A 168 7.56 0.81 -18.88
CA GLY A 168 6.44 1.64 -18.53
C GLY A 168 5.23 1.45 -19.45
N TYR A 169 4.27 2.37 -19.36
CA TYR A 169 3.03 2.34 -20.15
C TYR A 169 3.04 3.39 -21.26
N LEU A 170 2.38 3.09 -22.38
CA LEU A 170 2.29 4.00 -23.52
C LEU A 170 1.42 5.22 -23.20
N THR A 171 0.34 5.03 -22.42
CA THR A 171 -0.56 6.11 -22.02
C THR A 171 -0.80 6.10 -20.50
N ALA A 172 -1.16 7.26 -19.94
CA ALA A 172 -1.56 7.38 -18.55
C ALA A 172 -2.87 6.62 -18.26
N GLN A 173 -3.78 6.57 -19.22
CA GLN A 173 -5.05 5.85 -19.08
C GLN A 173 -4.85 4.34 -19.03
N GLU A 174 -3.95 3.81 -19.86
CA GLU A 174 -3.56 2.40 -19.80
C GLU A 174 -2.95 2.07 -18.43
N ALA A 175 -1.99 2.87 -17.94
CA ALA A 175 -1.39 2.71 -16.62
C ALA A 175 -2.46 2.69 -15.51
N GLN A 176 -3.38 3.64 -15.53
CA GLN A 176 -4.44 3.74 -14.53
C GLN A 176 -5.34 2.51 -14.52
N ARG A 177 -5.77 2.03 -15.69
CA ARG A 177 -6.62 0.83 -15.82
C ARG A 177 -5.92 -0.43 -15.35
N ASP A 178 -4.68 -0.63 -15.79
CA ASP A 178 -3.90 -1.83 -15.49
C ASP A 178 -3.49 -1.90 -14.01
N ILE A 179 -3.07 -0.78 -13.42
CA ILE A 179 -2.77 -0.67 -11.99
C ILE A 179 -4.03 -0.87 -11.14
N SER A 180 -5.18 -0.31 -11.56
CA SER A 180 -6.45 -0.57 -10.91
C SER A 180 -6.77 -2.06 -10.84
N HIS A 181 -6.64 -2.75 -11.97
CA HIS A 181 -6.84 -4.20 -12.04
C HIS A 181 -5.87 -4.95 -11.11
N TYR A 182 -4.59 -4.56 -11.09
CA TYR A 182 -3.64 -5.17 -10.16
C TYR A 182 -4.04 -4.98 -8.71
N LEU A 183 -4.26 -3.75 -8.27
CA LEU A 183 -4.51 -3.44 -6.87
C LEU A 183 -5.83 -4.03 -6.37
N MET A 184 -6.93 -3.81 -7.13
CA MET A 184 -8.27 -4.12 -6.67
C MET A 184 -8.66 -5.57 -6.91
N HIS A 185 -8.11 -6.21 -7.95
CA HIS A 185 -8.43 -7.59 -8.28
C HIS A 185 -7.27 -8.54 -7.99
N ARG A 186 -6.15 -8.42 -8.70
CA ARG A 186 -5.05 -9.38 -8.58
C ARG A 186 -4.45 -9.43 -7.18
N TYR A 187 -4.07 -8.28 -6.62
CA TYR A 187 -3.45 -8.20 -5.30
C TYR A 187 -4.42 -8.61 -4.20
N ASN A 188 -5.64 -8.08 -4.23
CA ASN A 188 -6.62 -8.33 -3.17
C ASN A 188 -7.23 -9.74 -3.21
N TRP A 189 -7.50 -10.32 -4.39
CA TRP A 189 -8.29 -11.53 -4.52
C TRP A 189 -7.52 -12.76 -5.00
N ILE A 190 -6.37 -12.61 -5.63
CA ILE A 190 -5.64 -13.72 -6.26
C ILE A 190 -4.25 -13.91 -5.64
N ARG A 191 -3.52 -12.82 -5.40
CA ARG A 191 -2.14 -12.89 -4.95
C ARG A 191 -2.05 -13.42 -3.53
N GLN A 192 -1.37 -14.55 -3.36
CA GLN A 192 -1.08 -15.12 -2.05
C GLN A 192 -0.22 -14.17 -1.22
N HIS A 193 -0.55 -14.04 0.07
CA HIS A 193 0.13 -13.16 1.00
C HIS A 193 0.63 -13.93 2.23
N GLN A 194 1.94 -13.93 2.47
CA GLN A 194 2.57 -14.67 3.57
C GLN A 194 2.00 -14.28 4.94
N PHE A 195 1.66 -13.01 5.15
CA PHE A 195 1.07 -12.52 6.40
C PHE A 195 -0.31 -13.14 6.70
N ASN A 196 -1.01 -13.60 5.68
CA ASN A 196 -2.34 -14.21 5.76
C ASN A 196 -2.30 -15.73 5.55
N ASP A 197 -1.22 -16.40 5.95
CA ASP A 197 -1.04 -17.85 5.77
C ASP A 197 -1.23 -18.33 4.33
N GLY A 198 -0.83 -17.49 3.37
CA GLY A 198 -0.97 -17.78 1.94
C GLY A 198 -2.31 -17.39 1.33
N LEU A 199 -3.25 -16.85 2.10
CA LEU A 199 -4.52 -16.36 1.55
C LEU A 199 -4.35 -14.96 0.94
N PRO A 200 -5.06 -14.65 -0.15
CA PRO A 200 -5.18 -13.29 -0.65
C PRO A 200 -5.82 -12.37 0.38
N PRO A 201 -5.46 -11.06 0.41
CA PRO A 201 -5.93 -10.13 1.44
C PRO A 201 -7.45 -10.07 1.64
N ALA A 202 -8.23 -9.98 0.56
CA ALA A 202 -9.69 -9.92 0.64
C ALA A 202 -10.30 -11.25 1.12
N VAL A 203 -9.75 -12.38 0.64
CA VAL A 203 -10.20 -13.71 1.07
C VAL A 203 -9.91 -13.94 2.55
N ALA A 204 -8.75 -13.50 3.04
CA ALA A 204 -8.41 -13.56 4.45
C ALA A 204 -9.39 -12.75 5.30
N GLU A 205 -9.72 -11.53 4.86
CA GLU A 205 -10.68 -10.66 5.55
C GLU A 205 -12.08 -11.28 5.61
N GLU A 206 -12.57 -11.86 4.50
CA GLU A 206 -13.88 -12.53 4.47
C GLU A 206 -13.95 -13.74 5.42
N LYS A 207 -12.87 -14.50 5.53
CA LYS A 207 -12.81 -15.64 6.45
C LYS A 207 -12.80 -15.23 7.92
N LEU A 208 -12.23 -14.07 8.24
CA LEU A 208 -12.21 -13.53 9.60
C LEU A 208 -13.54 -12.87 9.99
N ASN A 209 -14.37 -12.50 9.02
CA ASN A 209 -15.69 -11.90 9.22
C ASN A 209 -16.91 -12.86 9.28
N PRO A 210 -16.82 -14.19 9.08
CA PRO A 210 -18.01 -15.06 9.08
C PRO A 210 -18.72 -15.13 10.44
N LEU A 211 -18.13 -14.63 11.52
CA LEU A 211 -18.70 -14.66 12.86
C LEU A 211 -19.59 -13.46 13.21
N SER A 212 -19.62 -12.41 12.40
CA SER A 212 -20.49 -11.24 12.63
C SER A 212 -21.86 -11.32 11.96
N GLY A 213 -22.16 -12.41 11.26
CA GLY A 213 -23.43 -12.63 10.56
C GLY A 213 -24.38 -13.62 11.22
N MET A 214 -24.09 -14.10 12.44
CA MET A 214 -24.98 -14.91 13.25
C MET A 214 -25.31 -14.16 14.56
N GLY A 215 -26.25 -13.25 14.43
CA GLY A 215 -26.89 -12.53 15.52
C GLY A 215 -28.29 -12.13 15.09
#